data_ba439374ad64c112aae785caf254cb24
#
_entry.id   ba439374ad64c112aae785caf254cb24
#
_cell.length_a   1.000
_cell.length_b   1.000
_cell.length_c   1.000
_cell.angle_alpha   90.00
_cell.angle_beta   90.00
_cell.angle_gamma   90.00
#
_symmetry.space_group_name_H-M   'P 1'
#
loop_
_entity.id
_entity.type
_entity.pdbx_description
1 polymer ?
#
loop_
_entity_poly.entity_id
_entity_poly.type
_entity_poly.pdbx_seq_one_letter_code
_entity_poly.pdbx_strand_id
1 'polypeptide(L)'
;KEPGFRDCRLTATVDGKSYKHHVKLGFSPEKIKPYTQMPKDFKEFWENNKAEAAKYPLTYTKELAKEYCTDKVDCYLIKLMLNSRGQSIYGYLFYPKNATKGSCPVVLCPPGAGIKTIKEPLRHKYYAEQGCIRFEIEIHGLNPTLTEEAFKEISNAFNGRENGYLNNGLDNRDHY
;
A
#
# COMPACT_ATOMS: atom_id res chain seq x y z
N LYS A 1 -5.95 27.14 25.97
CA LYS A 1 -5.64 26.82 24.55
C LYS A 1 -6.42 25.56 24.20
N GLU A 2 -7.08 25.54 23.05
CA GLU A 2 -7.79 24.36 22.57
C GLU A 2 -6.81 23.23 22.26
N PRO A 3 -7.19 21.97 22.51
CA PRO A 3 -6.40 20.81 22.10
C PRO A 3 -6.16 20.80 20.59
N GLY A 4 -4.96 20.44 20.15
CA GLY A 4 -4.63 20.45 18.73
C GLY A 4 -3.16 20.60 18.44
N PHE A 5 -2.83 20.81 17.17
CA PHE A 5 -1.46 21.01 16.71
C PHE A 5 -1.30 22.42 16.11
N ARG A 6 -0.14 23.00 16.32
CA ARG A 6 0.27 24.24 15.66
C ARG A 6 1.54 23.99 14.84
N ASP A 7 1.53 24.49 13.63
CA ASP A 7 2.68 24.48 12.74
C ASP A 7 3.42 25.83 12.88
N CYS A 8 4.54 25.81 13.57
CA CYS A 8 5.40 26.98 13.74
C CYS A 8 6.37 27.03 12.57
N ARG A 9 6.22 28.02 11.69
CA ARG A 9 7.04 28.20 10.50
C ARG A 9 8.01 29.35 10.69
N LEU A 10 9.30 29.07 10.46
CA LEU A 10 10.36 30.07 10.43
C LEU A 10 10.83 30.24 8.99
N THR A 11 10.97 31.49 8.59
CA THR A 11 11.64 31.82 7.33
C THR A 11 12.74 32.84 7.67
N ALA A 12 13.98 32.52 7.31
CA ALA A 12 15.12 33.41 7.43
C ALA A 12 15.69 33.71 6.04
N THR A 13 16.02 34.95 5.77
CA THR A 13 16.67 35.35 4.51
C THR A 13 18.09 35.88 4.85
N VAL A 14 19.08 35.21 4.26
CA VAL A 14 20.48 35.56 4.43
C VAL A 14 21.11 35.66 3.04
N ASP A 15 21.73 36.78 2.72
CA ASP A 15 22.39 37.06 1.42
C ASP A 15 21.46 36.74 0.21
N GLY A 16 20.17 37.11 0.31
CA GLY A 16 19.18 36.88 -0.74
C GLY A 16 18.64 35.43 -0.83
N LYS A 17 19.15 34.52 -0.01
CA LYS A 17 18.67 33.13 0.05
C LYS A 17 17.67 32.94 1.19
N SER A 18 16.53 32.32 0.89
CA SER A 18 15.49 32.01 1.87
C SER A 18 15.66 30.58 2.41
N TYR A 19 15.72 30.47 3.72
CA TYR A 19 15.75 29.22 4.48
C TYR A 19 14.42 29.08 5.20
N LYS A 20 13.76 27.96 4.98
CA LYS A 20 12.46 27.65 5.60
C LYS A 20 12.58 26.42 6.48
N HIS A 21 12.10 26.55 7.70
CA HIS A 21 12.01 25.44 8.63
C HIS A 21 10.65 25.46 9.33
N HIS A 22 10.17 24.32 9.76
CA HIS A 22 8.95 24.25 10.55
C HIS A 22 9.03 23.16 11.62
N VAL A 23 8.28 23.36 12.69
CA VAL A 23 8.08 22.38 13.76
C VAL A 23 6.63 22.37 14.18
N LYS A 24 6.08 21.19 14.40
CA LYS A 24 4.72 21.00 14.89
C LYS A 24 4.73 20.78 16.40
N LEU A 25 3.91 21.55 17.10
CA LEU A 25 3.74 21.47 18.56
C LEU A 25 2.33 21.00 18.89
N GLY A 26 2.22 19.96 19.70
CA GLY A 26 0.96 19.44 20.21
C GLY A 26 0.57 20.16 21.50
N PHE A 27 -0.70 20.57 21.61
CA PHE A 27 -1.31 21.13 22.84
C PHE A 27 -2.40 20.15 23.29
N SER A 28 -2.18 19.53 24.45
CA SER A 28 -3.11 18.52 25.00
C SER A 28 -3.62 17.54 23.94
N PRO A 29 -2.72 16.89 23.15
CA PRO A 29 -3.15 16.05 22.03
C PRO A 29 -4.04 14.89 22.48
N GLU A 30 -3.89 14.44 23.72
CA GLU A 30 -4.72 13.42 24.36
C GLU A 30 -6.20 13.84 24.55
N LYS A 31 -6.48 15.16 24.47
CA LYS A 31 -7.83 15.73 24.60
C LYS A 31 -8.51 16.01 23.26
N ILE A 32 -7.81 15.74 22.15
CA ILE A 32 -8.41 15.90 20.81
C ILE A 32 -9.52 14.87 20.66
N LYS A 33 -10.72 15.37 20.37
CA LYS A 33 -11.88 14.50 20.09
C LYS A 33 -11.97 14.23 18.59
N PRO A 34 -12.39 13.02 18.20
CA PRO A 34 -12.69 12.73 16.80
C PRO A 34 -13.74 13.70 16.27
N TYR A 35 -13.52 14.22 15.05
CA TYR A 35 -14.50 15.08 14.39
C TYR A 35 -15.73 14.28 13.92
N THR A 36 -15.50 13.05 13.50
CA THR A 36 -16.55 12.12 13.08
C THR A 36 -16.63 10.94 14.04
N GLN A 37 -17.79 10.36 14.15
CA GLN A 37 -17.98 9.13 14.90
C GLN A 37 -17.86 7.93 13.97
N MET A 38 -17.46 6.79 14.54
CA MET A 38 -17.50 5.52 13.81
C MET A 38 -18.94 5.26 13.35
N PRO A 39 -19.17 4.89 12.07
CA PRO A 39 -20.48 4.49 11.60
C PRO A 39 -21.07 3.38 12.48
N LYS A 40 -22.36 3.44 12.77
CA LYS A 40 -23.02 2.48 13.67
C LYS A 40 -22.93 1.04 13.16
N ASP A 41 -22.94 0.88 11.86
CA ASP A 41 -22.87 -0.40 11.15
C ASP A 41 -21.45 -0.82 10.75
N PHE A 42 -20.40 -0.12 11.23
CA PHE A 42 -19.01 -0.39 10.83
C PHE A 42 -18.60 -1.85 11.05
N LYS A 43 -18.92 -2.40 12.21
CA LYS A 43 -18.56 -3.79 12.53
C LYS A 43 -19.32 -4.77 11.65
N GLU A 44 -20.64 -4.59 11.52
CA GLU A 44 -21.50 -5.45 10.70
C GLU A 44 -21.08 -5.42 9.23
N PHE A 45 -20.80 -4.24 8.68
CA PHE A 45 -20.30 -4.05 7.33
C PHE A 45 -19.05 -4.90 7.07
N TRP A 46 -18.05 -4.81 7.94
CA TRP A 46 -16.81 -5.55 7.76
C TRP A 46 -16.95 -7.05 7.99
N GLU A 47 -17.80 -7.48 8.94
CA GLU A 47 -18.06 -8.91 9.14
C GLU A 47 -18.77 -9.52 7.93
N ASN A 48 -19.75 -8.82 7.35
CA ASN A 48 -20.44 -9.25 6.15
C ASN A 48 -19.48 -9.32 4.95
N ASN A 49 -18.62 -8.32 4.75
CA ASN A 49 -17.63 -8.35 3.66
C ASN A 49 -16.61 -9.48 3.83
N LYS A 50 -16.13 -9.73 5.04
CA LYS A 50 -15.25 -10.87 5.31
C LYS A 50 -15.93 -12.21 5.07
N ALA A 51 -17.18 -12.34 5.49
CA ALA A 51 -17.97 -13.55 5.24
C ALA A 51 -18.21 -13.79 3.76
N GLU A 52 -18.46 -12.72 2.98
CA GLU A 52 -18.61 -12.82 1.53
C GLU A 52 -17.28 -13.23 0.87
N ALA A 53 -16.18 -12.58 1.22
CA ALA A 53 -14.86 -12.92 0.70
C ALA A 53 -14.45 -14.37 1.02
N ALA A 54 -14.82 -14.89 2.19
CA ALA A 54 -14.54 -16.27 2.60
C ALA A 54 -15.23 -17.34 1.77
N LYS A 55 -16.26 -17.00 0.99
CA LYS A 55 -16.92 -17.94 0.07
C LYS A 55 -16.04 -18.32 -1.13
N TYR A 56 -15.02 -17.52 -1.40
CA TYR A 56 -14.11 -17.72 -2.53
C TYR A 56 -12.76 -18.22 -2.01
N PRO A 57 -12.30 -19.40 -2.45
CA PRO A 57 -10.99 -19.89 -2.05
C PRO A 57 -9.91 -18.96 -2.60
N LEU A 58 -8.96 -18.60 -1.75
CA LEU A 58 -7.79 -17.82 -2.17
C LEU A 58 -6.91 -18.71 -3.06
N THR A 59 -6.85 -18.38 -4.34
CA THR A 59 -5.97 -19.03 -5.30
C THR A 59 -4.89 -18.08 -5.77
N TYR A 60 -3.73 -18.60 -6.13
CA TYR A 60 -2.61 -17.79 -6.59
C TYR A 60 -1.72 -18.53 -7.58
N THR A 61 -1.02 -17.77 -8.41
CA THR A 61 0.16 -18.24 -9.14
C THR A 61 1.42 -17.71 -8.49
N LYS A 62 2.51 -18.46 -8.63
CA LYS A 62 3.81 -18.13 -8.05
C LYS A 62 4.89 -18.40 -9.09
N GLU A 63 5.57 -17.35 -9.52
CA GLU A 63 6.64 -17.42 -10.53
C GLU A 63 7.93 -16.87 -9.94
N LEU A 64 9.06 -17.56 -10.17
CA LEU A 64 10.36 -17.12 -9.67
C LEU A 64 10.85 -15.92 -10.49
N ALA A 65 11.00 -14.76 -9.87
CA ALA A 65 11.58 -13.55 -10.43
C ALA A 65 13.10 -13.58 -10.18
N LYS A 66 13.83 -14.32 -11.04
CA LYS A 66 15.25 -14.62 -10.85
C LYS A 66 16.13 -13.36 -10.73
N GLU A 67 15.78 -12.31 -11.46
CA GLU A 67 16.48 -11.02 -11.49
C GLU A 67 16.47 -10.31 -10.12
N TYR A 68 15.54 -10.67 -9.25
CA TYR A 68 15.40 -10.10 -7.90
C TYR A 68 15.86 -11.07 -6.79
N CYS A 69 16.30 -12.27 -7.14
CA CYS A 69 16.86 -13.21 -6.18
C CYS A 69 18.27 -12.81 -5.75
N THR A 70 18.65 -13.22 -4.55
CA THR A 70 20.01 -13.09 -4.02
C THR A 70 20.48 -14.42 -3.47
N ASP A 71 21.71 -14.48 -2.95
CA ASP A 71 22.22 -15.69 -2.30
C ASP A 71 21.38 -16.10 -1.08
N LYS A 72 20.73 -15.14 -0.41
CA LYS A 72 19.96 -15.34 0.82
C LYS A 72 18.45 -15.35 0.62
N VAL A 73 17.94 -14.78 -0.48
CA VAL A 73 16.53 -14.50 -0.67
C VAL A 73 16.07 -14.93 -2.04
N ASP A 74 14.94 -15.63 -2.11
CA ASP A 74 14.19 -15.83 -3.34
C ASP A 74 13.10 -14.76 -3.47
N CYS A 75 12.89 -14.28 -4.69
CA CYS A 75 11.81 -13.38 -5.02
C CYS A 75 10.82 -14.06 -5.96
N TYR A 76 9.55 -13.94 -5.66
CA TYR A 76 8.49 -14.50 -6.49
C TYR A 76 7.50 -13.42 -6.90
N LEU A 77 7.14 -13.41 -8.18
CA LEU A 77 5.96 -12.71 -8.65
C LEU A 77 4.73 -13.55 -8.27
N ILE A 78 3.86 -12.96 -7.49
CA ILE A 78 2.60 -13.55 -7.05
C ILE A 78 1.45 -12.85 -7.75
N LYS A 79 0.50 -13.63 -8.27
CA LYS A 79 -0.81 -13.15 -8.68
C LYS A 79 -1.84 -13.82 -7.78
N LEU A 80 -2.54 -13.03 -6.98
CA LEU A 80 -3.64 -13.49 -6.13
C LEU A 80 -4.96 -13.28 -6.87
N MET A 81 -5.77 -14.33 -6.95
CA MET A 81 -7.13 -14.24 -7.50
C MET A 81 -8.09 -13.87 -6.38
N LEU A 82 -8.80 -12.74 -6.53
CA LEU A 82 -9.65 -12.20 -5.47
C LEU A 82 -11.07 -12.76 -5.47
N ASN A 83 -11.57 -13.13 -6.64
CA ASN A 83 -12.94 -13.61 -6.80
C ASN A 83 -13.14 -14.35 -8.13
N SER A 84 -14.36 -14.86 -8.34
CA SER A 84 -14.77 -15.57 -9.57
C SER A 84 -14.84 -14.66 -10.82
N ARG A 85 -14.79 -13.34 -10.66
CA ARG A 85 -14.87 -12.38 -11.80
C ARG A 85 -13.51 -12.13 -12.45
N GLY A 86 -12.46 -12.84 -12.03
CA GLY A 86 -11.12 -12.69 -12.59
C GLY A 86 -10.35 -11.48 -12.07
N GLN A 87 -10.86 -10.81 -11.04
CA GLN A 87 -10.10 -9.76 -10.37
C GLN A 87 -8.90 -10.36 -9.65
N SER A 88 -7.78 -9.69 -9.75
CA SER A 88 -6.54 -10.15 -9.14
C SER A 88 -5.74 -8.96 -8.64
N ILE A 89 -4.86 -9.22 -7.69
CA ILE A 89 -3.78 -8.31 -7.31
C ILE A 89 -2.44 -9.02 -7.54
N TYR A 90 -1.41 -8.23 -7.75
CA TYR A 90 -0.06 -8.73 -7.97
C TYR A 90 0.86 -8.25 -6.86
N GLY A 91 2.00 -8.91 -6.72
CA GLY A 91 3.03 -8.47 -5.81
C GLY A 91 4.31 -9.26 -5.95
N TYR A 92 5.37 -8.74 -5.35
CA TYR A 92 6.63 -9.44 -5.19
C TYR A 92 6.76 -9.95 -3.75
N LEU A 93 6.93 -11.27 -3.63
CA LEU A 93 7.14 -11.95 -2.36
C LEU A 93 8.64 -12.25 -2.21
N PHE A 94 9.27 -11.59 -1.26
CA PHE A 94 10.65 -11.87 -0.86
C PHE A 94 10.66 -12.89 0.26
N TYR A 95 11.32 -14.01 0.02
CA TYR A 95 11.29 -15.17 0.90
C TYR A 95 12.71 -15.60 1.27
N PRO A 96 13.09 -15.62 2.58
CA PRO A 96 14.40 -16.12 2.99
C PRO A 96 14.60 -17.57 2.59
N LYS A 97 15.71 -17.92 1.94
CA LYS A 97 15.97 -19.31 1.45
C LYS A 97 16.01 -20.36 2.55
N ASN A 98 16.38 -19.96 3.76
CA ASN A 98 16.44 -20.81 4.92
C ASN A 98 15.15 -20.84 5.76
N ALA A 99 14.09 -20.16 5.32
CA ALA A 99 12.83 -20.12 6.04
C ALA A 99 12.10 -21.46 6.01
N THR A 100 11.62 -21.88 7.15
CA THR A 100 10.74 -23.02 7.32
C THR A 100 9.33 -22.55 7.67
N LYS A 101 8.34 -23.42 7.59
CA LYS A 101 6.95 -23.07 7.90
C LYS A 101 6.84 -22.49 9.32
N GLY A 102 6.36 -21.25 9.41
CA GLY A 102 6.13 -20.56 10.68
C GLY A 102 7.38 -19.96 11.34
N SER A 103 8.57 -20.03 10.69
CA SER A 103 9.82 -19.52 11.28
C SER A 103 10.04 -18.02 11.11
N CYS A 104 9.32 -17.35 10.19
CA CYS A 104 9.56 -15.96 9.85
C CYS A 104 8.31 -15.12 10.07
N PRO A 105 8.46 -13.91 10.62
CA PRO A 105 7.40 -12.91 10.58
C PRO A 105 7.13 -12.49 9.13
N VAL A 106 5.88 -12.06 8.86
CA VAL A 106 5.46 -11.57 7.54
C VAL A 106 5.20 -10.07 7.60
N VAL A 107 5.77 -9.34 6.67
CA VAL A 107 5.54 -7.90 6.49
C VAL A 107 4.78 -7.70 5.18
N LEU A 108 3.51 -7.31 5.29
CA LEU A 108 2.68 -6.91 4.15
C LEU A 108 2.85 -5.42 3.89
N CYS A 109 3.18 -5.07 2.65
CA CYS A 109 3.46 -3.69 2.24
C CYS A 109 2.50 -3.26 1.13
N PRO A 110 1.36 -2.67 1.49
CA PRO A 110 0.46 -2.06 0.51
C PRO A 110 1.07 -0.78 -0.06
N PRO A 111 0.72 -0.41 -1.31
CA PRO A 111 1.22 0.80 -1.94
C PRO A 111 0.65 2.06 -1.29
N GLY A 112 1.33 3.19 -1.50
CA GLY A 112 0.72 4.50 -1.29
C GLY A 112 -0.37 4.80 -2.32
N ALA A 113 -1.12 5.88 -2.11
CA ALA A 113 -2.19 6.32 -3.00
C ALA A 113 -1.73 6.50 -4.46
N GLY A 114 -2.61 6.17 -5.41
CA GLY A 114 -2.41 6.26 -6.85
C GLY A 114 -2.01 4.95 -7.51
N ILE A 115 -2.14 4.91 -8.84
CA ILE A 115 -1.65 3.79 -9.63
C ILE A 115 -0.13 3.84 -9.65
N LYS A 116 0.49 2.86 -9.03
CA LYS A 116 1.95 2.75 -8.94
C LYS A 116 2.38 1.32 -9.21
N THR A 117 3.43 1.17 -10.00
CA THR A 117 4.13 -0.11 -10.08
C THR A 117 5.04 -0.31 -8.87
N ILE A 118 5.39 -1.54 -8.59
CA ILE A 118 6.42 -1.87 -7.61
C ILE A 118 7.77 -1.61 -8.27
N LYS A 119 8.28 -0.38 -8.11
CA LYS A 119 9.59 0.01 -8.62
C LYS A 119 10.70 -0.53 -7.72
N GLU A 120 11.80 -0.91 -8.34
CA GLU A 120 13.00 -1.34 -7.62
C GLU A 120 12.72 -2.41 -6.55
N PRO A 121 12.17 -3.60 -6.92
CA PRO A 121 11.86 -4.63 -5.95
C PRO A 121 13.04 -4.97 -5.03
N LEU A 122 14.26 -4.91 -5.53
CA LEU A 122 15.48 -5.16 -4.74
C LEU A 122 15.68 -4.22 -3.55
N ARG A 123 15.10 -3.02 -3.57
CA ARG A 123 15.17 -2.09 -2.44
C ARG A 123 14.57 -2.68 -1.17
N HIS A 124 13.66 -3.62 -1.31
CA HIS A 124 12.89 -4.19 -0.21
C HIS A 124 13.42 -5.54 0.28
N LYS A 125 14.44 -6.11 -0.37
CA LYS A 125 15.06 -7.38 0.01
C LYS A 125 15.63 -7.38 1.42
N TYR A 126 16.02 -6.21 1.94
CA TYR A 126 16.65 -6.06 3.25
C TYR A 126 15.89 -6.77 4.37
N TYR A 127 14.57 -6.65 4.41
CA TYR A 127 13.76 -7.33 5.42
C TYR A 127 13.85 -8.85 5.31
N ALA A 128 13.88 -9.36 4.08
CA ALA A 128 14.00 -10.80 3.87
C ALA A 128 15.41 -11.32 4.18
N GLU A 129 16.43 -10.53 3.93
CA GLU A 129 17.81 -10.85 4.33
C GLU A 129 17.98 -10.88 5.87
N GLN A 130 17.11 -10.20 6.60
CA GLN A 130 17.03 -10.21 8.07
C GLN A 130 16.03 -11.25 8.63
N GLY A 131 15.53 -12.15 7.80
CA GLY A 131 14.68 -13.27 8.23
C GLY A 131 13.18 -12.96 8.29
N CYS A 132 12.70 -11.88 7.63
CA CYS A 132 11.28 -11.60 7.50
C CYS A 132 10.81 -11.99 6.08
N ILE A 133 9.63 -12.58 5.95
CA ILE A 133 8.97 -12.66 4.65
C ILE A 133 8.38 -11.29 4.36
N ARG A 134 8.67 -10.71 3.19
CA ARG A 134 8.13 -9.43 2.79
C ARG A 134 7.28 -9.58 1.53
N PHE A 135 6.06 -9.07 1.57
CA PHE A 135 5.14 -9.08 0.44
C PHE A 135 4.75 -7.66 0.05
N GLU A 136 5.31 -7.19 -1.06
CA GLU A 136 5.00 -5.91 -1.69
C GLU A 136 3.85 -6.13 -2.66
N ILE A 137 2.72 -5.46 -2.46
CA ILE A 137 1.54 -5.62 -3.32
C ILE A 137 1.22 -4.34 -4.08
N GLU A 138 0.63 -4.49 -5.24
CA GLU A 138 -0.18 -3.48 -5.89
C GLU A 138 -1.66 -3.83 -5.73
N ILE A 139 -2.55 -2.85 -5.81
CA ILE A 139 -3.98 -3.02 -5.45
C ILE A 139 -4.94 -2.71 -6.61
N HIS A 140 -4.43 -2.38 -7.79
CA HIS A 140 -5.25 -2.01 -8.95
C HIS A 140 -5.37 -3.13 -10.00
N GLY A 141 -4.83 -4.32 -9.73
CA GLY A 141 -4.86 -5.46 -10.64
C GLY A 141 -3.86 -5.37 -11.80
N LEU A 142 -2.86 -4.50 -11.69
CA LEU A 142 -1.87 -4.31 -12.73
C LEU A 142 -0.64 -5.18 -12.50
N ASN A 143 -0.27 -5.94 -13.53
CA ASN A 143 0.95 -6.74 -13.47
C ASN A 143 2.18 -5.81 -13.39
N PRO A 144 3.03 -5.91 -12.35
CA PRO A 144 4.21 -5.05 -12.20
C PRO A 144 5.30 -5.27 -13.26
N THR A 145 5.17 -6.30 -14.09
CA THR A 145 6.08 -6.54 -15.24
C THR A 145 5.70 -5.77 -16.51
N LEU A 146 4.59 -5.02 -16.48
CA LEU A 146 4.23 -4.13 -17.59
C LEU A 146 5.32 -3.09 -17.84
N THR A 147 5.46 -2.65 -19.10
CA THR A 147 6.41 -1.60 -19.44
C THR A 147 6.06 -0.26 -18.81
N GLU A 148 7.04 0.63 -18.68
CA GLU A 148 6.78 1.98 -18.13
C GLU A 148 5.79 2.76 -18.98
N GLU A 149 5.80 2.58 -20.30
CA GLU A 149 4.87 3.20 -21.23
C GLU A 149 3.43 2.73 -20.96
N ALA A 150 3.22 1.41 -20.84
CA ALA A 150 1.90 0.85 -20.54
C ALA A 150 1.37 1.35 -19.19
N PHE A 151 2.23 1.40 -18.16
CA PHE A 151 1.85 1.98 -16.87
C PHE A 151 1.47 3.45 -16.97
N LYS A 152 2.21 4.23 -17.75
CA LYS A 152 1.95 5.66 -17.95
C LYS A 152 0.61 5.86 -18.66
N GLU A 153 0.32 5.10 -19.70
CA GLU A 153 -0.96 5.16 -20.42
C GLU A 153 -2.14 4.83 -19.51
N ILE A 154 -2.06 3.73 -18.75
CA ILE A 154 -3.09 3.34 -17.80
C ILE A 154 -3.27 4.39 -16.71
N SER A 155 -2.18 4.90 -16.15
CA SER A 155 -2.22 5.93 -15.11
C SER A 155 -2.84 7.24 -15.64
N ASN A 156 -2.51 7.64 -16.85
CA ASN A 156 -3.09 8.83 -17.49
C ASN A 156 -4.59 8.64 -17.74
N ALA A 157 -5.00 7.49 -18.29
CA ALA A 157 -6.40 7.18 -18.52
C ALA A 157 -7.22 7.16 -17.21
N PHE A 158 -6.63 6.69 -16.13
CA PHE A 158 -7.26 6.64 -14.81
C PHE A 158 -7.38 8.03 -14.18
N ASN A 159 -6.30 8.81 -14.20
CA ASN A 159 -6.26 10.15 -13.61
C ASN A 159 -6.97 11.22 -14.45
N GLY A 160 -7.13 10.98 -15.76
CA GLY A 160 -7.84 11.88 -16.68
C GLY A 160 -9.37 11.84 -16.57
N ARG A 161 -9.93 10.97 -15.75
CA ARG A 161 -11.37 10.95 -15.46
C ARG A 161 -11.69 12.07 -14.49
N GLU A 162 -12.78 12.82 -14.75
CA GLU A 162 -13.22 13.95 -13.92
C GLU A 162 -13.31 13.62 -12.42
N ASN A 163 -13.58 12.38 -12.09
CA ASN A 163 -13.75 11.94 -10.73
C ASN A 163 -12.46 11.36 -10.08
N GLY A 164 -11.37 11.16 -10.84
CA GLY A 164 -10.13 10.59 -10.33
C GLY A 164 -10.32 9.35 -9.44
N TYR A 165 -9.24 8.70 -9.06
CA TYR A 165 -9.34 7.52 -8.18
C TYR A 165 -9.77 7.88 -6.74
N LEU A 166 -9.54 9.12 -6.29
CA LEU A 166 -9.93 9.59 -4.96
C LEU A 166 -11.45 9.67 -4.77
N ASN A 167 -12.17 9.85 -5.87
CA ASN A 167 -13.64 9.95 -5.82
C ASN A 167 -14.33 8.62 -6.12
N ASN A 168 -13.60 7.63 -6.64
CA ASN A 168 -14.15 6.31 -6.85
C ASN A 168 -14.43 5.65 -5.50
N GLY A 169 -15.69 5.45 -5.21
CA GLY A 169 -16.14 4.77 -4.00
C GLY A 169 -16.35 5.66 -2.77
N LEU A 170 -16.12 6.98 -2.84
CA LEU A 170 -16.45 7.87 -1.72
C LEU A 170 -17.95 7.94 -1.44
N ASP A 171 -18.76 7.76 -2.46
CA ASP A 171 -20.22 7.76 -2.43
C ASP A 171 -20.85 6.37 -2.61
N ASN A 172 -20.03 5.36 -2.82
CA ASN A 172 -20.50 3.98 -3.00
C ASN A 172 -19.67 3.00 -2.16
N ARG A 173 -20.26 2.51 -1.09
CA ARG A 173 -19.65 1.56 -0.14
C ARG A 173 -19.27 0.21 -0.78
N ASP A 174 -19.91 -0.18 -1.86
CA ASP A 174 -19.68 -1.47 -2.53
C ASP A 174 -18.36 -1.49 -3.33
N HIS A 175 -17.67 -0.35 -3.43
CA HIS A 175 -16.36 -0.25 -4.07
C HIS A 175 -15.17 -0.52 -3.14
N TYR A 176 -15.40 -0.76 -1.87
CA TYR A 176 -14.35 -1.08 -0.89
C TYR A 176 -14.19 -2.58 -0.66
#